data_63593a36f2fcc50865a9dbd44ad57385
#
_entry.id   63593a36f2fcc50865a9dbd44ad57385
#
_cell.length_a   1.000
_cell.length_b   1.000
_cell.length_c   1.000
_cell.angle_alpha   90.00
_cell.angle_beta   90.00
_cell.angle_gamma   90.00
#
_symmetry.space_group_name_H-M   'P 1'
#
loop_
_entity.id
_entity.type
_entity.pdbx_description
1 polymer ?
#
loop_
_entity_poly.entity_id
_entity_poly.type
_entity_poly.pdbx_seq_one_letter_code
_entity_poly.pdbx_strand_id
1 'polypeptide(L)'
;IYGRRGTTGDVMVRLNIGIIVTIVVLYLAAVSAMPWLVDKVSGRKSSRLPIRFALRDLNRNRGRAVPGVAASMAITVLACAAVTFCDSLAIQDKAEYVPEFGDHIGVLAGEHDDGVRTSDDRVAGEIKRVTAVFGPHVKYLRPEEPVTCGQDGKYCTSSLEVTPKVPNGAMSSTVAIDDGTLYELLTGEKADGRVMKALDDGVVLFSPDATRVSQAIISDHDERHSTGTTVLPAIHAPHHALGYGVPNLISRRTAAKVLGVSPDNVKTQSTTVWLRLPHIPTAKEGDRLQHSLMDVTGSSSEFIWEEGYSDVFGTVMRWSAVVGTLLAVCVGAVVLVLTLSDSRGSRTAIASVGASKATLRRMVAAQALVTTGLGQVLGFLVGFVPVAVMTCVGPRWPMPMPLPWLALIVFAPPVLLALVTMVAVPVPRPRMQRLD
;
A
#
# COMPACT_ATOMS: atom_id res chain seq x y z
N ILE A 1 -22.17 -18.48 3.44
CA ILE A 1 -21.57 -17.14 3.23
C ILE A 1 -20.24 -17.22 2.48
N TYR A 2 -19.61 -18.40 2.39
CA TYR A 2 -18.37 -18.63 1.60
C TYR A 2 -18.52 -18.50 0.07
N GLY A 3 -19.73 -18.50 -0.48
CA GLY A 3 -19.99 -18.46 -1.92
C GLY A 3 -19.81 -17.11 -2.62
N ARG A 4 -19.67 -15.99 -1.90
CA ARG A 4 -19.53 -14.65 -2.53
C ARG A 4 -18.10 -14.11 -2.60
N ARG A 5 -17.14 -14.69 -1.87
CA ARG A 5 -15.72 -14.31 -1.99
C ARG A 5 -15.09 -14.75 -3.31
N GLY A 6 -15.55 -15.86 -3.90
CA GLY A 6 -15.05 -16.33 -5.19
C GLY A 6 -15.34 -15.37 -6.35
N THR A 7 -16.50 -14.73 -6.35
CA THR A 7 -16.90 -13.83 -7.45
C THR A 7 -16.14 -12.51 -7.46
N THR A 8 -15.79 -11.96 -6.31
CA THR A 8 -15.06 -10.68 -6.23
C THR A 8 -13.59 -10.85 -6.60
N GLY A 9 -12.96 -11.94 -6.14
CA GLY A 9 -11.58 -12.29 -6.51
C GLY A 9 -11.42 -12.54 -8.01
N ASP A 10 -12.33 -13.30 -8.61
CA ASP A 10 -12.31 -13.59 -10.06
C ASP A 10 -12.51 -12.33 -10.91
N VAL A 11 -13.36 -11.41 -10.49
CA VAL A 11 -13.56 -10.13 -11.19
C VAL A 11 -12.30 -9.27 -11.10
N MET A 12 -11.65 -9.19 -9.95
CA MET A 12 -10.39 -8.43 -9.78
C MET A 12 -9.25 -9.03 -10.62
N VAL A 13 -9.12 -10.35 -10.64
CA VAL A 13 -8.10 -11.02 -11.47
C VAL A 13 -8.35 -10.74 -12.96
N ARG A 14 -9.59 -10.88 -13.43
CA ARG A 14 -9.95 -10.59 -14.85
C ARG A 14 -9.70 -9.13 -15.21
N LEU A 15 -9.99 -8.20 -14.31
CA LEU A 15 -9.75 -6.78 -14.49
C LEU A 15 -8.25 -6.49 -14.62
N ASN A 16 -7.42 -7.03 -13.73
CA ASN A 16 -5.97 -6.89 -13.80
C ASN A 16 -5.36 -7.48 -15.08
N ILE A 17 -5.83 -8.66 -15.51
CA ILE A 17 -5.41 -9.26 -16.78
C ILE A 17 -5.83 -8.35 -17.94
N GLY A 18 -7.05 -7.82 -17.93
CA GLY A 18 -7.55 -6.89 -18.95
C GLY A 18 -6.67 -5.65 -19.10
N ILE A 19 -6.17 -5.07 -18.00
CA ILE A 19 -5.27 -3.91 -18.02
C ILE A 19 -3.94 -4.28 -18.66
N ILE A 20 -3.33 -5.38 -18.21
CA ILE A 20 -2.03 -5.82 -18.75
C ILE A 20 -2.16 -6.05 -20.26
N VAL A 21 -3.20 -6.75 -20.69
CA VAL A 21 -3.46 -6.99 -22.12
C VAL A 21 -3.65 -5.66 -22.87
N THR A 22 -4.40 -4.73 -22.31
CA THR A 22 -4.61 -3.40 -22.91
C THR A 22 -3.31 -2.62 -23.05
N ILE A 23 -2.46 -2.61 -22.02
CA ILE A 23 -1.14 -1.97 -22.07
C ILE A 23 -0.27 -2.60 -23.16
N VAL A 24 -0.23 -3.92 -23.25
CA VAL A 24 0.54 -4.64 -24.26
C VAL A 24 0.03 -4.33 -25.68
N VAL A 25 -1.28 -4.36 -25.89
CA VAL A 25 -1.89 -4.06 -27.19
C VAL A 25 -1.61 -2.61 -27.60
N LEU A 26 -1.77 -1.64 -26.69
CA LEU A 26 -1.45 -0.23 -26.94
C LEU A 26 0.03 -0.01 -27.20
N TYR A 27 0.90 -0.71 -26.46
CA TYR A 27 2.34 -0.67 -26.71
C TYR A 27 2.69 -1.18 -28.12
N LEU A 28 2.17 -2.34 -28.52
CA LEU A 28 2.38 -2.91 -29.86
C LEU A 28 1.81 -2.00 -30.95
N ALA A 29 0.63 -1.42 -30.74
CA ALA A 29 0.04 -0.44 -31.65
C ALA A 29 0.92 0.82 -31.79
N ALA A 30 1.44 1.33 -30.67
CA ALA A 30 2.33 2.51 -30.68
C ALA A 30 3.66 2.22 -31.39
N VAL A 31 4.25 1.02 -31.16
CA VAL A 31 5.46 0.59 -31.88
C VAL A 31 5.19 0.46 -33.37
N SER A 32 4.07 -0.14 -33.76
CA SER A 32 3.67 -0.31 -35.18
C SER A 32 3.41 1.06 -35.85
N ALA A 33 2.86 2.03 -35.11
CA ALA A 33 2.61 3.38 -35.60
C ALA A 33 3.88 4.27 -35.62
N MET A 34 4.99 3.82 -35.01
CA MET A 34 6.22 4.60 -34.83
C MET A 34 6.79 5.16 -36.15
N PRO A 35 6.90 4.39 -37.26
CA PRO A 35 7.41 4.91 -38.54
C PRO A 35 6.58 6.10 -39.06
N TRP A 36 5.25 6.00 -38.94
CA TRP A 36 4.33 7.07 -39.32
C TRP A 36 4.44 8.29 -38.39
N LEU A 37 4.56 8.09 -37.08
CA LEU A 37 4.74 9.17 -36.10
C LEU A 37 6.05 9.92 -36.34
N VAL A 38 7.15 9.18 -36.57
CA VAL A 38 8.46 9.77 -36.89
C VAL A 38 8.38 10.63 -38.17
N ASP A 39 7.66 10.15 -39.17
CA ASP A 39 7.46 10.89 -40.41
C ASP A 39 6.68 12.20 -40.17
N LYS A 40 5.57 12.11 -39.46
CA LYS A 40 4.73 13.28 -39.13
C LYS A 40 5.45 14.29 -38.24
N VAL A 41 6.26 13.84 -37.26
CA VAL A 41 7.05 14.72 -36.40
C VAL A 41 8.21 15.33 -37.14
N SER A 42 8.89 14.58 -37.99
CA SER A 42 10.02 15.05 -38.80
C SER A 42 9.63 16.04 -39.87
N GLY A 43 8.40 15.98 -40.38
CA GLY A 43 7.84 16.93 -41.33
C GLY A 43 7.56 18.33 -40.77
N ARG A 44 7.62 18.51 -39.44
CA ARG A 44 7.37 19.81 -38.80
C ARG A 44 8.55 20.78 -39.08
N LYS A 45 8.21 21.96 -39.57
CA LYS A 45 9.18 23.04 -39.79
C LYS A 45 9.56 23.67 -38.44
N SER A 46 10.81 23.45 -38.00
CA SER A 46 11.38 24.18 -36.86
C SER A 46 12.27 25.31 -37.32
N SER A 47 12.17 26.49 -36.69
CA SER A 47 13.03 27.64 -36.92
C SER A 47 14.45 27.44 -36.34
N ARG A 48 14.58 26.54 -35.33
CA ARG A 48 15.86 26.29 -34.65
C ARG A 48 16.68 25.23 -35.39
N LEU A 49 17.85 25.61 -35.89
CA LEU A 49 18.74 24.74 -36.68
C LEU A 49 19.08 23.38 -36.04
N PRO A 50 19.41 23.29 -34.73
CA PRO A 50 19.69 21.98 -34.10
C PRO A 50 18.48 21.03 -34.10
N ILE A 51 17.28 21.52 -33.84
CA ILE A 51 16.05 20.71 -33.82
C ILE A 51 15.71 20.25 -35.24
N ARG A 52 15.84 21.15 -36.23
CA ARG A 52 15.60 20.79 -37.64
C ARG A 52 16.55 19.71 -38.13
N PHE A 53 17.81 19.79 -37.69
CA PHE A 53 18.80 18.74 -37.99
C PHE A 53 18.43 17.42 -37.35
N ALA A 54 18.11 17.42 -36.06
CA ALA A 54 17.71 16.22 -35.32
C ALA A 54 16.48 15.54 -35.96
N LEU A 55 15.48 16.30 -36.37
CA LEU A 55 14.28 15.78 -37.02
C LEU A 55 14.56 15.17 -38.38
N ARG A 56 15.44 15.80 -39.18
CA ARG A 56 15.86 15.26 -40.49
C ARG A 56 16.70 14.01 -40.35
N ASP A 57 17.58 13.96 -39.36
CA ASP A 57 18.40 12.78 -39.08
C ASP A 57 17.54 11.60 -38.60
N LEU A 58 16.55 11.84 -37.74
CA LEU A 58 15.56 10.86 -37.31
C LEU A 58 14.83 10.24 -38.48
N ASN A 59 14.44 11.07 -39.46
CA ASN A 59 13.77 10.62 -40.67
C ASN A 59 14.67 9.81 -41.60
N ARG A 60 15.92 10.26 -41.80
CA ARG A 60 16.90 9.59 -42.66
C ARG A 60 17.30 8.21 -42.11
N ASN A 61 17.38 8.08 -40.79
CA ASN A 61 17.88 6.88 -40.10
C ASN A 61 16.76 6.12 -39.38
N ARG A 62 15.53 6.08 -39.91
CA ARG A 62 14.34 5.46 -39.29
C ARG A 62 14.57 4.05 -38.78
N GLY A 63 15.23 3.19 -39.59
CA GLY A 63 15.44 1.78 -39.25
C GLY A 63 16.23 1.57 -37.95
N ARG A 64 17.00 2.57 -37.49
CA ARG A 64 17.76 2.51 -36.25
C ARG A 64 17.16 3.36 -35.14
N ALA A 65 16.51 4.45 -35.49
CA ALA A 65 15.88 5.34 -34.51
C ALA A 65 14.62 4.71 -33.90
N VAL A 66 13.81 4.00 -34.67
CA VAL A 66 12.57 3.38 -34.20
C VAL A 66 12.81 2.36 -33.06
N PRO A 67 13.75 1.41 -33.14
CA PRO A 67 14.03 0.51 -32.03
C PRO A 67 14.48 1.26 -30.75
N GLY A 68 15.28 2.32 -30.90
CA GLY A 68 15.73 3.12 -29.78
C GLY A 68 14.60 3.87 -29.08
N VAL A 69 13.71 4.48 -29.85
CA VAL A 69 12.51 5.16 -29.32
C VAL A 69 11.58 4.13 -28.67
N ALA A 70 11.40 2.94 -29.29
CA ALA A 70 10.57 1.87 -28.75
C ALA A 70 11.11 1.32 -27.42
N ALA A 71 12.44 1.15 -27.29
CA ALA A 71 13.06 0.71 -26.04
C ALA A 71 12.88 1.74 -24.91
N SER A 72 13.09 3.03 -25.21
CA SER A 72 12.83 4.12 -24.27
C SER A 72 11.35 4.20 -23.89
N MET A 73 10.43 4.02 -24.84
CA MET A 73 8.99 3.98 -24.61
C MET A 73 8.62 2.83 -23.70
N ALA A 74 9.16 1.61 -23.88
CA ALA A 74 8.84 0.43 -23.07
C ALA A 74 9.07 0.65 -21.57
N ILE A 75 10.25 1.21 -21.23
CA ILE A 75 10.58 1.48 -19.82
C ILE A 75 9.64 2.54 -19.24
N THR A 76 9.34 3.58 -20.02
CA THR A 76 8.44 4.64 -19.57
C THR A 76 7.01 4.15 -19.40
N VAL A 77 6.51 3.28 -20.27
CA VAL A 77 5.22 2.61 -20.11
C VAL A 77 5.16 1.89 -18.77
N LEU A 78 6.16 1.05 -18.50
CA LEU A 78 6.21 0.27 -17.26
C LEU A 78 6.30 1.18 -16.03
N ALA A 79 7.18 2.18 -16.05
CA ALA A 79 7.37 3.10 -14.93
C ALA A 79 6.11 3.95 -14.67
N CYS A 80 5.49 4.50 -15.71
CA CYS A 80 4.27 5.30 -15.56
C CYS A 80 3.09 4.44 -15.09
N ALA A 81 2.91 3.24 -15.64
CA ALA A 81 1.87 2.33 -15.22
C ALA A 81 2.05 1.92 -13.75
N ALA A 82 3.27 1.55 -13.33
CA ALA A 82 3.56 1.16 -11.95
C ALA A 82 3.31 2.33 -10.98
N VAL A 83 3.81 3.52 -11.28
CA VAL A 83 3.63 4.72 -10.44
C VAL A 83 2.16 5.08 -10.30
N THR A 84 1.40 5.09 -11.40
CA THR A 84 -0.02 5.43 -11.38
C THR A 84 -0.84 4.39 -10.62
N PHE A 85 -0.52 3.11 -10.79
CA PHE A 85 -1.21 2.02 -10.10
C PHE A 85 -0.93 2.04 -8.60
N CYS A 86 0.34 2.19 -8.19
CA CYS A 86 0.71 2.26 -6.77
C CYS A 86 0.12 3.49 -6.08
N ASP A 87 0.02 4.64 -6.76
CA ASP A 87 -0.64 5.84 -6.22
C ASP A 87 -2.13 5.61 -5.99
N SER A 88 -2.80 4.94 -6.92
CA SER A 88 -4.20 4.55 -6.76
C SER A 88 -4.41 3.63 -5.56
N LEU A 89 -3.53 2.63 -5.38
CA LEU A 89 -3.57 1.74 -4.22
C LEU A 89 -3.29 2.49 -2.92
N ALA A 90 -2.30 3.40 -2.89
CA ALA A 90 -1.97 4.19 -1.71
C ALA A 90 -3.15 5.07 -1.26
N ILE A 91 -3.85 5.69 -2.21
CA ILE A 91 -5.02 6.54 -1.90
C ILE A 91 -6.16 5.67 -1.37
N GLN A 92 -6.41 4.51 -1.97
CA GLN A 92 -7.45 3.59 -1.54
C GLN A 92 -7.14 3.01 -0.16
N ASP A 93 -5.94 2.50 0.04
CA ASP A 93 -5.46 1.92 1.29
C ASP A 93 -5.56 2.93 2.44
N LYS A 94 -5.16 4.19 2.18
CA LYS A 94 -5.33 5.26 3.15
C LYS A 94 -6.79 5.61 3.45
N ALA A 95 -7.66 5.53 2.45
CA ALA A 95 -9.08 5.84 2.62
C ALA A 95 -9.85 4.72 3.33
N GLU A 96 -9.40 3.48 3.18
CA GLU A 96 -9.98 2.28 3.80
C GLU A 96 -9.28 1.91 5.12
N TYR A 97 -8.17 2.62 5.45
CA TYR A 97 -7.45 2.38 6.68
C TYR A 97 -8.32 2.62 7.91
N VAL A 98 -8.37 1.62 8.74
CA VAL A 98 -9.00 1.69 10.05
C VAL A 98 -7.99 1.14 11.06
N PRO A 99 -7.78 1.83 12.19
CA PRO A 99 -6.86 1.35 13.21
C PRO A 99 -7.26 -0.04 13.73
N GLU A 100 -6.28 -0.85 14.04
CA GLU A 100 -6.51 -2.14 14.66
C GLU A 100 -6.93 -1.96 16.13
N PHE A 101 -6.32 -0.99 16.81
CA PHE A 101 -6.63 -0.62 18.18
C PHE A 101 -6.90 0.87 18.31
N GLY A 102 -7.63 1.25 19.37
CA GLY A 102 -7.82 2.66 19.72
C GLY A 102 -6.51 3.33 20.19
N ASP A 103 -6.51 4.66 20.21
CA ASP A 103 -5.42 5.44 20.71
C ASP A 103 -5.01 5.01 22.13
N HIS A 104 -3.71 4.97 22.41
CA HIS A 104 -3.14 4.60 23.71
C HIS A 104 -3.37 3.15 24.15
N ILE A 105 -3.85 2.27 23.27
CA ILE A 105 -4.07 0.87 23.58
C ILE A 105 -2.89 0.03 23.07
N GLY A 106 -2.44 -0.88 23.92
CA GLY A 106 -1.51 -1.94 23.57
C GLY A 106 -2.03 -3.27 24.08
N VAL A 107 -1.66 -4.35 23.43
CA VAL A 107 -2.06 -5.71 23.79
C VAL A 107 -0.82 -6.57 23.91
N LEU A 108 -0.72 -7.32 25.00
CA LEU A 108 0.23 -8.42 25.12
C LEU A 108 -0.51 -9.71 24.80
N ALA A 109 -0.15 -10.30 23.67
CA ALA A 109 -0.62 -11.61 23.25
C ALA A 109 0.44 -12.66 23.59
N GLY A 110 0.09 -13.71 24.31
CA GLY A 110 0.98 -14.85 24.58
C GLY A 110 0.68 -15.97 23.63
N GLU A 111 1.70 -16.55 23.01
CA GLU A 111 1.54 -17.80 22.27
C GLU A 111 1.26 -18.94 23.26
N HIS A 112 0.15 -19.63 23.11
CA HIS A 112 -0.28 -20.71 23.99
C HIS A 112 -0.07 -22.03 23.28
N ASP A 113 0.97 -22.73 23.70
CA ASP A 113 1.24 -24.09 23.19
C ASP A 113 0.21 -25.11 23.67
N ASP A 114 -0.53 -24.83 24.79
CA ASP A 114 -1.45 -25.78 25.42
C ASP A 114 -2.83 -25.21 25.81
N GLY A 115 -3.22 -24.02 25.39
CA GLY A 115 -4.50 -23.40 25.80
C GLY A 115 -4.58 -23.09 27.30
N VAL A 116 -3.46 -23.09 28.01
CA VAL A 116 -3.39 -22.87 29.46
C VAL A 116 -3.29 -21.37 29.75
N ARG A 117 -4.07 -20.91 30.72
CA ARG A 117 -4.05 -19.58 31.30
C ARG A 117 -2.61 -19.08 31.49
N THR A 118 -2.30 -17.90 30.99
CA THR A 118 -1.04 -17.23 31.30
C THR A 118 -0.92 -17.08 32.82
N SER A 119 0.14 -17.62 33.42
CA SER A 119 0.29 -17.58 34.87
C SER A 119 0.41 -16.12 35.37
N ASP A 120 -0.12 -15.85 36.56
CA ASP A 120 -0.12 -14.51 37.14
C ASP A 120 1.31 -13.98 37.33
N ASP A 121 2.28 -14.86 37.64
CA ASP A 121 3.69 -14.50 37.77
C ASP A 121 4.30 -14.03 36.43
N ARG A 122 3.92 -14.66 35.33
CA ARG A 122 4.35 -14.27 33.99
C ARG A 122 3.79 -12.88 33.60
N VAL A 123 2.51 -12.68 33.81
CA VAL A 123 1.86 -11.38 33.58
C VAL A 123 2.52 -10.29 34.41
N ALA A 124 2.79 -10.56 35.70
CA ALA A 124 3.48 -9.59 36.56
C ALA A 124 4.89 -9.24 36.05
N GLY A 125 5.61 -10.24 35.52
CA GLY A 125 6.91 -10.04 34.87
C GLY A 125 6.83 -9.18 33.58
N GLU A 126 5.84 -9.41 32.76
CA GLU A 126 5.59 -8.64 31.52
C GLU A 126 5.18 -7.20 31.85
N ILE A 127 4.26 -6.99 32.77
CA ILE A 127 3.83 -5.67 33.23
C ILE A 127 5.00 -4.86 33.81
N LYS A 128 5.91 -5.52 34.56
CA LYS A 128 7.11 -4.85 35.05
C LYS A 128 8.00 -4.30 33.92
N ARG A 129 8.07 -5.00 32.78
CA ARG A 129 8.82 -4.52 31.61
C ARG A 129 8.09 -3.43 30.87
N VAL A 130 6.78 -3.56 30.68
CA VAL A 130 5.94 -2.50 30.12
C VAL A 130 6.11 -1.21 30.93
N THR A 131 6.03 -1.30 32.25
CA THR A 131 6.20 -0.13 33.14
C THR A 131 7.62 0.42 33.12
N ALA A 132 8.64 -0.38 32.85
CA ALA A 132 10.01 0.08 32.66
C ALA A 132 10.18 0.91 31.38
N VAL A 133 9.41 0.64 30.34
CA VAL A 133 9.46 1.38 29.08
C VAL A 133 8.53 2.59 29.07
N PHE A 134 7.27 2.43 29.53
CA PHE A 134 6.22 3.44 29.44
C PHE A 134 5.94 4.19 30.74
N GLY A 135 6.59 3.79 31.83
CA GLY A 135 6.43 4.43 33.12
C GLY A 135 5.31 3.82 34.00
N PRO A 136 5.14 4.33 35.24
CA PRO A 136 4.26 3.71 36.24
C PRO A 136 2.76 3.97 36.02
N HIS A 137 2.39 4.83 35.08
CA HIS A 137 0.99 5.19 34.85
C HIS A 137 0.26 4.26 33.86
N VAL A 138 0.87 3.13 33.52
CA VAL A 138 0.24 2.10 32.69
C VAL A 138 -0.88 1.43 33.48
N LYS A 139 -2.09 1.45 32.93
CA LYS A 139 -3.21 0.65 33.44
C LYS A 139 -3.27 -0.65 32.62
N TYR A 140 -3.66 -1.75 33.25
CA TYR A 140 -3.83 -3.01 32.53
C TYR A 140 -5.03 -3.78 33.07
N LEU A 141 -5.57 -4.63 32.19
CA LEU A 141 -6.67 -5.51 32.51
C LEU A 141 -6.55 -6.80 31.67
N ARG A 142 -7.02 -7.89 32.24
CA ARG A 142 -7.13 -9.19 31.56
C ARG A 142 -8.61 -9.42 31.26
N PRO A 143 -9.04 -9.26 30.00
CA PRO A 143 -10.44 -9.48 29.65
C PRO A 143 -10.81 -10.93 29.81
N GLU A 144 -12.02 -11.18 30.23
CA GLU A 144 -12.63 -12.51 30.26
C GLU A 144 -13.39 -12.73 28.94
N GLU A 145 -12.93 -13.68 28.13
CA GLU A 145 -13.62 -14.09 26.92
C GLU A 145 -14.47 -15.35 27.21
N PRO A 146 -15.75 -15.36 26.82
CA PRO A 146 -16.57 -16.54 26.97
C PRO A 146 -16.06 -17.66 26.05
N VAL A 147 -15.89 -18.88 26.59
CA VAL A 147 -15.32 -20.00 25.83
C VAL A 147 -16.15 -21.25 25.98
N THR A 148 -16.18 -22.04 24.92
CA THR A 148 -16.68 -23.43 24.95
C THR A 148 -15.46 -24.35 24.91
N CYS A 149 -15.38 -25.25 25.90
CA CYS A 149 -14.28 -26.20 26.01
C CYS A 149 -14.74 -27.59 25.58
N GLY A 150 -13.87 -28.32 24.87
CA GLY A 150 -14.10 -29.72 24.53
C GLY A 150 -14.28 -30.62 25.75
N GLN A 151 -14.71 -31.85 25.52
CA GLN A 151 -14.98 -32.83 26.62
C GLN A 151 -13.77 -33.09 27.52
N ASP A 152 -12.57 -32.92 26.96
CA ASP A 152 -11.30 -33.14 27.67
C ASP A 152 -10.84 -31.91 28.47
N GLY A 153 -11.54 -30.77 28.36
CA GLY A 153 -11.19 -29.50 29.00
C GLY A 153 -9.86 -28.87 28.53
N LYS A 154 -9.20 -29.49 27.55
CA LYS A 154 -7.87 -29.06 27.08
C LYS A 154 -7.92 -28.00 26.00
N TYR A 155 -8.92 -28.02 25.15
CA TYR A 155 -9.09 -27.06 24.07
C TYR A 155 -10.35 -26.24 24.32
N CYS A 156 -10.16 -24.93 24.48
CA CYS A 156 -11.26 -24.00 24.64
C CYS A 156 -11.19 -22.98 23.48
N THR A 157 -12.31 -22.79 22.81
CA THR A 157 -12.43 -21.81 21.73
C THR A 157 -13.38 -20.69 22.15
N SER A 158 -13.20 -19.48 21.63
CA SER A 158 -14.17 -18.40 21.86
C SER A 158 -15.55 -18.86 21.41
N SER A 159 -16.53 -18.79 22.32
CA SER A 159 -17.88 -19.31 22.08
C SER A 159 -18.81 -18.28 21.45
N LEU A 160 -18.47 -17.00 21.54
CA LEU A 160 -19.34 -15.93 21.06
C LEU A 160 -18.65 -15.03 20.06
N GLU A 161 -19.30 -14.81 18.93
CA GLU A 161 -18.92 -13.84 17.93
C GLU A 161 -20.04 -12.81 17.73
N VAL A 162 -19.64 -11.58 17.55
CA VAL A 162 -20.57 -10.48 17.24
C VAL A 162 -20.37 -10.03 15.79
N THR A 163 -21.48 -10.00 15.08
CA THR A 163 -21.53 -9.41 13.73
C THR A 163 -22.50 -8.23 13.74
N PRO A 164 -22.04 -6.99 13.48
CA PRO A 164 -22.93 -5.86 13.32
C PRO A 164 -23.91 -6.09 12.17
N LYS A 165 -25.20 -5.75 12.38
CA LYS A 165 -26.23 -5.94 11.36
C LYS A 165 -26.20 -4.82 10.32
N VAL A 166 -25.25 -4.90 9.39
CA VAL A 166 -25.11 -3.95 8.28
C VAL A 166 -25.59 -4.55 6.95
N PRO A 167 -26.06 -3.72 5.98
CA PRO A 167 -26.62 -4.21 4.71
C PRO A 167 -25.65 -5.04 3.87
N ASN A 168 -24.35 -4.77 3.94
CA ASN A 168 -23.31 -5.41 3.10
C ASN A 168 -22.53 -6.51 3.83
N GLY A 169 -22.93 -6.87 5.06
CA GLY A 169 -22.17 -7.77 5.94
C GLY A 169 -20.98 -7.06 6.58
N ALA A 170 -20.78 -7.30 7.86
CA ALA A 170 -19.59 -6.86 8.60
C ALA A 170 -18.73 -8.06 8.96
N MET A 171 -17.48 -7.81 9.31
CA MET A 171 -16.63 -8.84 9.88
C MET A 171 -17.14 -9.22 11.28
N SER A 172 -17.15 -10.50 11.56
CA SER A 172 -17.37 -11.02 12.90
C SER A 172 -16.16 -10.69 13.77
N SER A 173 -16.40 -10.34 15.01
CA SER A 173 -15.34 -10.02 15.98
C SER A 173 -15.62 -10.65 17.33
N THR A 174 -14.55 -10.85 18.10
CA THR A 174 -14.58 -11.47 19.41
C THR A 174 -15.37 -10.67 20.43
N VAL A 175 -15.78 -11.33 21.51
CA VAL A 175 -16.57 -10.75 22.60
C VAL A 175 -15.80 -10.90 23.90
N ALA A 176 -15.75 -9.84 24.68
CA ALA A 176 -15.26 -9.89 26.05
C ALA A 176 -16.37 -9.57 27.05
N ILE A 177 -16.31 -10.21 28.21
CA ILE A 177 -17.21 -9.92 29.34
C ILE A 177 -16.66 -8.70 30.07
N ASP A 178 -17.54 -7.72 30.30
CA ASP A 178 -17.17 -6.47 30.97
C ASP A 178 -18.24 -6.06 32.01
N ASP A 179 -17.78 -5.45 33.06
CA ASP A 179 -18.54 -4.78 34.10
C ASP A 179 -18.42 -3.25 34.04
N GLY A 180 -17.85 -2.72 32.96
CA GLY A 180 -17.53 -1.32 32.74
C GLY A 180 -16.06 -0.98 32.93
N THR A 181 -15.25 -1.87 33.50
CA THR A 181 -13.81 -1.64 33.75
C THR A 181 -12.98 -1.73 32.48
N LEU A 182 -13.27 -2.71 31.62
CA LEU A 182 -12.61 -2.84 30.32
C LEU A 182 -13.01 -1.69 29.40
N TYR A 183 -14.29 -1.28 29.42
CA TYR A 183 -14.75 -0.10 28.71
C TYR A 183 -13.93 1.15 29.11
N GLU A 184 -13.76 1.38 30.44
CA GLU A 184 -12.95 2.51 30.93
C GLU A 184 -11.48 2.41 30.48
N LEU A 185 -10.93 1.21 30.48
CA LEU A 185 -9.56 1.01 29.99
C LEU A 185 -9.43 1.33 28.50
N LEU A 186 -10.35 0.82 27.67
CA LEU A 186 -10.29 0.99 26.23
C LEU A 186 -10.59 2.43 25.78
N THR A 187 -11.58 3.07 26.38
CA THR A 187 -12.00 4.43 25.96
C THR A 187 -11.33 5.55 26.76
N GLY A 188 -10.91 5.27 27.99
CA GLY A 188 -10.47 6.29 28.94
C GLY A 188 -11.61 7.03 29.62
N GLU A 189 -12.86 6.69 29.29
CA GLU A 189 -14.06 7.30 29.83
C GLU A 189 -14.76 6.31 30.77
N LYS A 190 -15.34 6.81 31.87
CA LYS A 190 -16.12 5.94 32.74
C LYS A 190 -17.40 5.48 32.06
N ALA A 191 -17.73 4.21 32.25
CA ALA A 191 -18.99 3.66 31.78
C ALA A 191 -20.18 4.40 32.47
N ASP A 192 -20.95 5.13 31.67
CA ASP A 192 -22.16 5.80 32.15
C ASP A 192 -23.35 4.84 32.22
N GLY A 193 -24.50 5.31 32.72
CA GLY A 193 -25.69 4.48 32.85
C GLY A 193 -26.22 3.95 31.51
N ARG A 194 -25.91 4.60 30.39
CA ARG A 194 -26.28 4.14 29.06
C ARG A 194 -25.41 2.98 28.62
N VAL A 195 -24.10 3.07 28.86
CA VAL A 195 -23.14 2.01 28.57
C VAL A 195 -23.45 0.78 29.45
N MET A 196 -23.67 0.96 30.75
CA MET A 196 -24.01 -0.14 31.66
C MET A 196 -25.29 -0.86 31.25
N LYS A 197 -26.30 -0.12 30.84
CA LYS A 197 -27.53 -0.72 30.31
C LYS A 197 -27.30 -1.48 29.02
N ALA A 198 -26.44 -0.95 28.13
CA ALA A 198 -26.10 -1.65 26.90
C ALA A 198 -25.29 -2.93 27.12
N LEU A 199 -24.44 -2.98 28.13
CA LEU A 199 -23.77 -4.21 28.55
C LEU A 199 -24.77 -5.27 29.07
N ASP A 200 -25.75 -4.87 29.88
CA ASP A 200 -26.71 -5.78 30.50
C ASP A 200 -27.81 -6.29 29.57
N ASP A 201 -28.24 -5.50 28.61
CA ASP A 201 -29.36 -5.85 27.74
C ASP A 201 -28.96 -5.98 26.26
N GLY A 202 -27.69 -5.66 25.91
CA GLY A 202 -27.23 -5.57 24.54
C GLY A 202 -25.74 -5.76 24.38
N VAL A 203 -25.14 -4.97 23.49
CA VAL A 203 -23.71 -5.03 23.12
C VAL A 203 -23.16 -3.63 22.98
N VAL A 204 -21.92 -3.43 23.43
CA VAL A 204 -21.12 -2.25 23.08
C VAL A 204 -20.16 -2.64 21.95
N LEU A 205 -20.31 -2.00 20.79
CA LEU A 205 -19.54 -2.28 19.58
C LEU A 205 -18.32 -1.38 19.47
N PHE A 206 -17.18 -1.99 19.18
CA PHE A 206 -15.91 -1.32 18.86
C PHE A 206 -15.56 -1.44 17.38
N SER A 207 -16.33 -2.19 16.60
CA SER A 207 -16.12 -2.33 15.18
C SER A 207 -16.39 -1.01 14.44
N PRO A 208 -15.43 -0.52 13.64
CA PRO A 208 -15.58 0.72 12.86
C PRO A 208 -16.70 0.67 11.80
N ASP A 209 -16.97 -0.52 11.26
CA ASP A 209 -18.03 -0.73 10.25
C ASP A 209 -19.43 -0.52 10.81
N ALA A 210 -19.56 -0.54 12.12
CA ALA A 210 -20.84 -0.57 12.81
C ALA A 210 -21.37 0.81 13.22
N THR A 211 -20.73 1.91 12.90
CA THR A 211 -21.01 3.26 13.41
C THR A 211 -22.44 3.79 13.19
N ARG A 212 -23.27 3.09 12.40
CA ARG A 212 -24.68 3.46 12.12
C ARG A 212 -25.68 2.37 12.47
N VAL A 213 -25.25 1.35 13.20
CA VAL A 213 -26.05 0.18 13.48
C VAL A 213 -26.56 0.20 14.93
N SER A 214 -27.82 -0.06 15.12
CA SER A 214 -28.45 -0.16 16.44
C SER A 214 -28.68 -1.60 16.90
N GLN A 215 -28.29 -2.59 16.12
CA GLN A 215 -28.48 -4.01 16.40
C GLN A 215 -27.26 -4.81 15.99
N ALA A 216 -26.91 -5.82 16.77
CA ALA A 216 -25.88 -6.78 16.46
C ALA A 216 -26.43 -8.21 16.55
N ILE A 217 -25.85 -9.09 15.75
CA ILE A 217 -26.12 -10.54 15.81
C ILE A 217 -25.01 -11.17 16.61
N ILE A 218 -25.35 -11.82 17.71
CA ILE A 218 -24.40 -12.67 18.43
C ILE A 218 -24.67 -14.11 18.02
N SER A 219 -23.64 -14.78 17.56
CA SER A 219 -23.65 -16.20 17.21
C SER A 219 -22.86 -17.00 18.23
N ASP A 220 -23.43 -18.10 18.67
CA ASP A 220 -22.73 -19.14 19.43
C ASP A 220 -21.99 -20.04 18.42
N HIS A 221 -20.70 -20.17 18.60
CA HIS A 221 -19.82 -20.96 17.72
C HIS A 221 -19.36 -22.22 18.51
N ASP A 222 -20.18 -23.22 18.52
CA ASP A 222 -19.71 -24.58 18.89
C ASP A 222 -19.24 -25.28 17.60
N GLU A 223 -18.02 -25.81 17.58
CA GLU A 223 -17.43 -26.50 16.41
C GLU A 223 -18.33 -27.62 15.84
N ARG A 224 -19.33 -28.07 16.58
CA ARG A 224 -20.23 -29.16 16.20
C ARG A 224 -21.63 -28.71 15.79
N HIS A 225 -22.10 -27.55 16.24
CA HIS A 225 -23.46 -27.07 15.97
C HIS A 225 -23.48 -25.52 16.05
N SER A 226 -23.71 -24.88 14.94
CA SER A 226 -24.08 -23.44 14.91
C SER A 226 -25.49 -23.29 15.52
N THR A 227 -25.60 -23.18 16.85
CA THR A 227 -26.84 -23.42 17.56
C THR A 227 -27.70 -22.22 17.88
N GLY A 228 -27.23 -21.02 17.73
CA GLY A 228 -28.09 -19.89 18.03
C GLY A 228 -27.58 -18.55 17.52
N THR A 229 -28.41 -17.83 16.78
CA THR A 229 -28.19 -16.40 16.49
C THR A 229 -29.18 -15.58 17.31
N THR A 230 -28.67 -14.69 18.15
CA THR A 230 -29.50 -13.78 18.94
C THR A 230 -29.26 -12.36 18.45
N VAL A 231 -30.33 -11.63 18.16
CA VAL A 231 -30.25 -10.21 17.81
C VAL A 231 -30.38 -9.38 19.07
N LEU A 232 -29.38 -8.56 19.35
CA LEU A 232 -29.36 -7.67 20.52
C LEU A 232 -29.29 -6.20 20.10
N PRO A 233 -29.83 -5.29 20.93
CA PRO A 233 -29.57 -3.87 20.73
C PRO A 233 -28.08 -3.57 20.91
N ALA A 234 -27.58 -2.61 20.14
CA ALA A 234 -26.18 -2.25 20.14
C ALA A 234 -25.98 -0.73 20.26
N ILE A 235 -24.96 -0.35 20.99
CA ILE A 235 -24.43 1.02 21.00
C ILE A 235 -22.96 1.00 20.55
N HIS A 236 -22.45 2.14 20.15
CA HIS A 236 -21.06 2.28 19.70
C HIS A 236 -20.21 2.89 20.80
N ALA A 237 -18.98 2.41 20.88
CA ALA A 237 -17.92 3.07 21.60
C ALA A 237 -17.57 4.43 20.92
N PRO A 238 -16.89 5.35 21.65
CA PRO A 238 -16.39 6.59 21.08
C PRO A 238 -15.46 6.32 19.88
N HIS A 239 -15.48 7.23 18.90
CA HIS A 239 -14.75 7.05 17.63
C HIS A 239 -13.24 6.80 17.80
N HIS A 240 -12.61 7.44 18.80
CA HIS A 240 -11.18 7.28 19.11
C HIS A 240 -10.80 5.91 19.69
N ALA A 241 -11.78 5.12 20.12
CA ALA A 241 -11.58 3.79 20.69
C ALA A 241 -11.95 2.66 19.72
N LEU A 242 -12.44 2.99 18.51
CA LEU A 242 -12.84 1.98 17.53
C LEU A 242 -11.60 1.30 16.94
N GLY A 243 -11.69 -0.02 16.76
CA GLY A 243 -10.64 -0.80 16.11
C GLY A 243 -11.12 -2.22 15.79
N TYR A 244 -10.58 -2.81 14.73
CA TYR A 244 -10.94 -4.19 14.35
C TYR A 244 -10.41 -5.25 15.33
N GLY A 245 -9.27 -4.97 15.98
CA GLY A 245 -8.67 -5.85 16.98
C GLY A 245 -9.34 -5.74 18.37
N VAL A 246 -10.21 -4.75 18.58
CA VAL A 246 -10.85 -4.51 19.89
C VAL A 246 -12.08 -5.42 20.04
N PRO A 247 -12.20 -6.18 21.13
CA PRO A 247 -13.38 -7.02 21.37
C PRO A 247 -14.62 -6.17 21.62
N ASN A 248 -15.77 -6.67 21.19
CA ASN A 248 -17.05 -6.09 21.60
C ASN A 248 -17.38 -6.50 23.02
N LEU A 249 -18.09 -5.66 23.75
CA LEU A 249 -18.32 -5.86 25.17
C LEU A 249 -19.77 -6.22 25.47
N ILE A 250 -19.94 -7.20 26.35
CA ILE A 250 -21.25 -7.60 26.93
C ILE A 250 -21.09 -7.87 28.41
N SER A 251 -22.18 -7.80 29.19
CA SER A 251 -22.12 -8.27 30.58
C SER A 251 -22.14 -9.82 30.67
N ARG A 252 -21.68 -10.35 31.78
CA ARG A 252 -21.77 -11.76 32.07
C ARG A 252 -23.23 -12.27 32.02
N ARG A 253 -24.21 -11.43 32.42
CA ARG A 253 -25.64 -11.73 32.31
C ARG A 253 -26.08 -11.90 30.86
N THR A 254 -25.65 -10.98 29.97
CA THR A 254 -25.96 -11.07 28.53
C THR A 254 -25.32 -12.28 27.89
N ALA A 255 -24.04 -12.61 28.21
CA ALA A 255 -23.39 -13.84 27.79
C ALA A 255 -24.16 -15.09 28.22
N ALA A 256 -24.55 -15.17 29.48
CA ALA A 256 -25.33 -16.29 30.04
C ALA A 256 -26.67 -16.47 29.31
N LYS A 257 -27.38 -15.38 29.04
CA LYS A 257 -28.65 -15.38 28.30
C LYS A 257 -28.49 -15.91 26.88
N VAL A 258 -27.42 -15.50 26.16
CA VAL A 258 -27.13 -15.97 24.80
C VAL A 258 -26.75 -17.44 24.79
N LEU A 259 -25.92 -17.88 25.75
CA LEU A 259 -25.47 -19.28 25.88
C LEU A 259 -26.54 -20.21 26.51
N GLY A 260 -27.64 -19.67 27.02
CA GLY A 260 -28.68 -20.49 27.68
C GLY A 260 -28.23 -21.12 28.99
N VAL A 261 -27.27 -20.52 29.70
CA VAL A 261 -26.72 -21.03 30.97
C VAL A 261 -26.95 -20.02 32.10
N SER A 262 -26.70 -20.40 33.35
CA SER A 262 -26.70 -19.43 34.43
C SER A 262 -25.44 -18.58 34.40
N PRO A 263 -25.47 -17.33 34.88
CA PRO A 263 -24.29 -16.43 34.86
C PRO A 263 -23.06 -17.04 35.54
N ASP A 264 -23.22 -17.81 36.58
CA ASP A 264 -22.15 -18.49 37.32
C ASP A 264 -21.50 -19.64 36.54
N ASN A 265 -22.21 -20.18 35.54
CA ASN A 265 -21.75 -21.28 34.71
C ASN A 265 -21.12 -20.83 33.38
N VAL A 266 -21.01 -19.53 33.13
CA VAL A 266 -20.30 -19.01 31.96
C VAL A 266 -18.81 -19.28 32.15
N LYS A 267 -18.25 -20.16 31.32
CA LYS A 267 -16.82 -20.44 31.30
C LYS A 267 -16.11 -19.30 30.59
N THR A 268 -15.00 -18.84 31.15
CA THR A 268 -14.22 -17.76 30.59
C THR A 268 -12.74 -18.11 30.53
N GLN A 269 -12.06 -17.55 29.58
CA GLN A 269 -10.62 -17.62 29.40
C GLN A 269 -10.07 -16.20 29.22
N SER A 270 -8.83 -15.97 29.66
CA SER A 270 -8.14 -14.74 29.41
C SER A 270 -6.79 -15.07 28.77
N THR A 271 -6.64 -14.75 27.49
CA THR A 271 -5.46 -15.06 26.69
C THR A 271 -4.58 -13.86 26.48
N THR A 272 -5.13 -12.66 26.63
CA THR A 272 -4.46 -11.40 26.34
C THR A 272 -4.44 -10.49 27.56
N VAL A 273 -3.47 -9.58 27.59
CA VAL A 273 -3.42 -8.49 28.56
C VAL A 273 -3.56 -7.17 27.83
N TRP A 274 -4.60 -6.44 28.13
CA TRP A 274 -4.85 -5.13 27.53
C TRP A 274 -4.23 -4.05 28.39
N LEU A 275 -3.59 -3.11 27.72
CA LEU A 275 -2.82 -2.04 28.32
C LEU A 275 -3.37 -0.71 27.86
N ARG A 276 -3.56 0.23 28.80
CA ARG A 276 -3.70 1.64 28.46
C ARG A 276 -2.41 2.36 28.78
N LEU A 277 -1.80 2.90 27.75
CA LEU A 277 -0.50 3.55 27.79
C LEU A 277 -0.67 5.07 28.02
N PRO A 278 0.28 5.73 28.67
CA PRO A 278 0.22 7.18 28.92
C PRO A 278 0.34 8.00 27.62
N HIS A 279 0.96 7.45 26.59
CA HIS A 279 1.10 8.06 25.28
C HIS A 279 1.08 6.98 24.20
N ILE A 280 0.87 7.39 22.94
CA ILE A 280 0.94 6.50 21.79
C ILE A 280 2.39 6.00 21.63
N PRO A 281 2.63 4.68 21.58
CA PRO A 281 3.98 4.13 21.47
C PRO A 281 4.67 4.62 20.21
N THR A 282 5.94 4.97 20.33
CA THR A 282 6.79 5.13 19.15
C THR A 282 7.32 3.77 18.71
N ALA A 283 7.63 3.59 17.43
CA ALA A 283 8.21 2.34 16.91
C ALA A 283 9.44 1.89 17.71
N LYS A 284 10.29 2.84 18.16
CA LYS A 284 11.47 2.53 18.99
C LYS A 284 11.11 2.00 20.37
N GLU A 285 10.04 2.46 20.97
CA GLU A 285 9.56 1.99 22.29
C GLU A 285 8.94 0.62 22.14
N GLY A 286 8.12 0.42 21.11
CA GLY A 286 7.54 -0.87 20.78
C GLY A 286 8.62 -1.94 20.52
N ASP A 287 9.58 -1.66 19.65
CA ASP A 287 10.71 -2.55 19.36
C ASP A 287 11.52 -2.88 20.64
N ARG A 288 11.78 -1.88 21.47
CA ARG A 288 12.51 -2.08 22.74
C ARG A 288 11.74 -2.99 23.68
N LEU A 289 10.44 -2.78 23.82
CA LEU A 289 9.59 -3.66 24.61
C LEU A 289 9.57 -5.07 24.05
N GLN A 290 9.33 -5.22 22.74
CA GLN A 290 9.29 -6.51 22.07
C GLN A 290 10.59 -7.30 22.28
N HIS A 291 11.76 -6.68 22.11
CA HIS A 291 13.04 -7.31 22.40
C HIS A 291 13.17 -7.73 23.87
N SER A 292 12.71 -6.89 24.81
CA SER A 292 12.76 -7.22 26.23
C SER A 292 11.84 -8.38 26.62
N LEU A 293 10.76 -8.58 25.90
CA LEU A 293 9.82 -9.70 26.09
C LEU A 293 10.41 -11.00 25.55
N MET A 294 11.09 -10.98 24.40
CA MET A 294 11.71 -12.17 23.78
C MET A 294 12.87 -12.73 24.61
N ASP A 295 13.69 -11.87 25.25
CA ASP A 295 14.93 -12.28 25.93
C ASP A 295 14.73 -13.20 27.16
N VAL A 296 13.55 -13.30 27.75
CA VAL A 296 13.37 -13.92 29.07
C VAL A 296 12.35 -15.07 29.11
N THR A 297 11.45 -15.15 28.19
CA THR A 297 10.34 -16.10 28.33
C THR A 297 10.53 -17.41 27.55
N GLY A 298 11.46 -17.48 26.61
CA GLY A 298 11.60 -18.65 25.72
C GLY A 298 10.34 -18.98 24.92
N SER A 299 9.25 -18.24 25.17
CA SER A 299 7.99 -18.27 24.44
C SER A 299 7.64 -16.83 24.05
N SER A 300 7.19 -16.65 22.84
CA SER A 300 6.96 -15.36 22.19
C SER A 300 5.71 -14.65 22.76
N SER A 301 5.88 -13.84 23.82
CA SER A 301 4.88 -12.82 24.07
C SER A 301 5.06 -11.70 23.06
N GLU A 302 4.02 -11.44 22.31
CA GLU A 302 3.99 -10.40 21.30
C GLU A 302 3.32 -9.14 21.90
N PHE A 303 3.99 -8.00 21.73
CA PHE A 303 3.40 -6.71 22.04
C PHE A 303 2.84 -6.12 20.77
N ILE A 304 1.54 -5.93 20.72
CA ILE A 304 0.81 -5.42 19.56
C ILE A 304 0.28 -4.03 19.94
N TRP A 305 0.49 -3.06 19.08
CA TRP A 305 0.00 -1.68 19.26
C TRP A 305 -0.33 -1.06 17.92
N GLU A 306 -1.07 0.02 17.92
CA GLU A 306 -1.37 0.78 16.72
C GLU A 306 -0.16 1.61 16.28
N GLU A 307 0.48 1.22 15.18
CA GLU A 307 1.61 1.98 14.60
C GLU A 307 1.16 3.13 13.71
N GLY A 308 -0.14 3.22 13.45
CA GLY A 308 -0.70 4.15 12.49
C GLY A 308 -0.59 3.69 11.03
N TYR A 309 -1.11 4.50 10.14
CA TYR A 309 -1.10 4.19 8.73
C TYR A 309 0.32 4.09 8.16
N SER A 310 0.66 2.95 7.59
CA SER A 310 1.93 2.70 6.91
C SER A 310 1.77 2.89 5.40
N ASP A 311 2.38 3.96 4.84
CA ASP A 311 2.34 4.28 3.41
C ASP A 311 3.28 3.37 2.59
N VAL A 312 2.99 2.07 2.58
CA VAL A 312 3.79 1.07 1.84
C VAL A 312 3.69 1.32 0.33
N PHE A 313 2.48 1.49 -0.19
CA PHE A 313 2.27 1.69 -1.63
C PHE A 313 2.84 3.02 -2.12
N GLY A 314 2.74 4.10 -1.33
CA GLY A 314 3.38 5.37 -1.67
C GLY A 314 4.91 5.29 -1.63
N THR A 315 5.47 4.46 -0.76
CA THR A 315 6.92 4.19 -0.74
C THR A 315 7.35 3.40 -1.98
N VAL A 316 6.63 2.35 -2.36
CA VAL A 316 6.86 1.58 -3.59
C VAL A 316 6.72 2.47 -4.82
N MET A 317 5.73 3.36 -4.87
CA MET A 317 5.54 4.35 -5.93
C MET A 317 6.77 5.23 -6.10
N ARG A 318 7.29 5.80 -5.00
CA ARG A 318 8.48 6.67 -5.03
C ARG A 318 9.71 5.95 -5.56
N TRP A 319 9.97 4.74 -5.08
CA TRP A 319 11.08 3.92 -5.57
C TRP A 319 10.90 3.50 -7.03
N SER A 320 9.70 3.13 -7.45
CA SER A 320 9.39 2.80 -8.84
C SER A 320 9.65 3.98 -9.79
N ALA A 321 9.32 5.19 -9.36
CA ALA A 321 9.60 6.40 -10.13
C ALA A 321 11.11 6.67 -10.29
N VAL A 322 11.87 6.53 -9.20
CA VAL A 322 13.33 6.73 -9.21
C VAL A 322 14.01 5.67 -10.08
N VAL A 323 13.72 4.39 -9.83
CA VAL A 323 14.31 3.27 -10.59
C VAL A 323 13.92 3.36 -12.07
N GLY A 324 12.65 3.62 -12.37
CA GLY A 324 12.17 3.79 -13.74
C GLY A 324 12.87 4.93 -14.47
N THR A 325 13.08 6.07 -13.78
CA THR A 325 13.83 7.22 -14.34
C THR A 325 15.27 6.84 -14.63
N LEU A 326 15.96 6.17 -13.70
CA LEU A 326 17.35 5.74 -13.88
C LEU A 326 17.48 4.75 -15.06
N LEU A 327 16.59 3.77 -15.15
CA LEU A 327 16.55 2.81 -16.26
C LEU A 327 16.31 3.53 -17.59
N ALA A 328 15.40 4.51 -17.63
CA ALA A 328 15.14 5.30 -18.83
C ALA A 328 16.37 6.13 -19.26
N VAL A 329 17.12 6.69 -18.31
CA VAL A 329 18.39 7.36 -18.58
C VAL A 329 19.43 6.38 -19.11
N CYS A 330 19.58 5.20 -18.51
CA CYS A 330 20.53 4.17 -18.96
C CYS A 330 20.24 3.72 -20.40
N VAL A 331 18.98 3.37 -20.68
CA VAL A 331 18.59 2.94 -22.04
C VAL A 331 18.73 4.07 -23.05
N GLY A 332 18.29 5.27 -22.68
CA GLY A 332 18.49 6.45 -23.52
C GLY A 332 19.98 6.74 -23.80
N ALA A 333 20.87 6.54 -22.83
CA ALA A 333 22.31 6.67 -23.00
C ALA A 333 22.88 5.63 -23.99
N VAL A 334 22.46 4.36 -23.86
CA VAL A 334 22.87 3.31 -24.81
C VAL A 334 22.40 3.65 -26.24
N VAL A 335 21.14 4.02 -26.41
CA VAL A 335 20.58 4.42 -27.70
C VAL A 335 21.34 5.62 -28.29
N LEU A 336 21.67 6.57 -27.42
CA LEU A 336 22.42 7.75 -27.83
C LEU A 336 23.84 7.40 -28.28
N VAL A 337 24.57 6.56 -27.54
CA VAL A 337 25.92 6.09 -27.91
C VAL A 337 25.90 5.39 -29.25
N LEU A 338 24.95 4.51 -29.50
CA LEU A 338 24.77 3.83 -30.80
C LEU A 338 24.52 4.81 -31.91
N THR A 339 23.63 5.79 -31.71
CA THR A 339 23.30 6.83 -32.70
C THR A 339 24.52 7.74 -32.99
N LEU A 340 25.30 8.03 -31.93
CA LEU A 340 26.51 8.85 -32.07
C LEU A 340 27.65 8.13 -32.80
N SER A 341 27.78 6.82 -32.63
CA SER A 341 28.77 6.02 -33.35
C SER A 341 28.49 6.03 -34.84
N ASP A 342 27.26 5.91 -35.23
CA ASP A 342 26.83 5.86 -36.64
C ASP A 342 26.90 7.22 -37.35
N SER A 343 26.66 8.30 -36.61
CA SER A 343 26.69 9.68 -37.17
C SER A 343 28.07 10.31 -37.22
N ARG A 344 29.16 9.56 -36.92
CA ARG A 344 30.56 10.11 -36.94
C ARG A 344 30.93 10.71 -38.28
N GLY A 345 30.64 10.03 -39.39
CA GLY A 345 30.94 10.52 -40.74
C GLY A 345 30.25 11.84 -41.09
N SER A 346 28.96 11.96 -40.78
CA SER A 346 28.21 13.20 -41.02
C SER A 346 28.73 14.38 -40.17
N ARG A 347 29.15 14.10 -38.93
CA ARG A 347 29.69 15.12 -38.02
C ARG A 347 31.09 15.59 -38.44
N THR A 348 31.94 14.68 -38.93
CA THR A 348 33.24 15.06 -39.49
C THR A 348 33.10 15.93 -40.74
N ALA A 349 32.14 15.61 -41.63
CA ALA A 349 31.82 16.43 -42.78
C ALA A 349 31.33 17.84 -42.40
N ILE A 350 30.47 17.95 -41.39
CA ILE A 350 29.99 19.26 -40.89
C ILE A 350 31.12 20.06 -40.21
N ALA A 351 32.00 19.34 -39.47
CA ALA A 351 33.16 19.97 -38.84
C ALA A 351 34.18 20.48 -39.87
N SER A 352 34.37 19.80 -41.02
CA SER A 352 35.27 20.25 -42.10
C SER A 352 34.79 21.51 -42.80
N VAL A 353 33.47 21.76 -42.81
CA VAL A 353 32.85 22.98 -43.35
C VAL A 353 32.92 24.16 -42.35
N GLY A 354 33.52 23.98 -41.17
CA GLY A 354 33.78 25.06 -40.21
C GLY A 354 32.75 25.22 -39.09
N ALA A 355 31.92 24.22 -38.83
CA ALA A 355 30.96 24.28 -37.71
C ALA A 355 31.67 24.39 -36.36
N SER A 356 31.21 25.30 -35.48
CA SER A 356 31.77 25.47 -34.15
C SER A 356 31.49 24.25 -33.26
N LYS A 357 32.38 24.00 -32.27
CA LYS A 357 32.21 22.93 -31.28
C LYS A 357 30.88 23.04 -30.53
N ALA A 358 30.45 24.25 -30.21
CA ALA A 358 29.18 24.52 -29.55
C ALA A 358 27.96 24.12 -30.42
N THR A 359 28.04 24.39 -31.73
CA THR A 359 26.98 24.02 -32.69
C THR A 359 26.86 22.51 -32.80
N LEU A 360 27.95 21.77 -32.89
CA LEU A 360 27.95 20.30 -32.94
C LEU A 360 27.39 19.70 -31.67
N ARG A 361 27.76 20.19 -30.48
CA ARG A 361 27.21 19.73 -29.20
C ARG A 361 25.73 20.01 -29.10
N ARG A 362 25.25 21.19 -29.51
CA ARG A 362 23.80 21.52 -29.53
C ARG A 362 23.01 20.61 -30.48
N MET A 363 23.60 20.24 -31.62
CA MET A 363 22.96 19.29 -32.55
C MET A 363 22.78 17.90 -31.92
N VAL A 364 23.83 17.40 -31.24
CA VAL A 364 23.75 16.09 -30.53
C VAL A 364 22.77 16.16 -29.37
N ALA A 365 22.79 17.22 -28.60
CA ALA A 365 21.84 17.41 -27.50
C ALA A 365 20.38 17.47 -27.99
N ALA A 366 20.14 18.17 -29.10
CA ALA A 366 18.82 18.21 -29.73
C ALA A 366 18.38 16.83 -30.25
N GLN A 367 19.32 16.04 -30.79
CA GLN A 367 19.05 14.66 -31.21
C GLN A 367 18.68 13.77 -30.03
N ALA A 368 19.45 13.82 -28.93
CA ALA A 368 19.13 13.10 -27.68
C ALA A 368 17.75 13.49 -27.15
N LEU A 369 17.45 14.77 -27.11
CA LEU A 369 16.17 15.28 -26.59
C LEU A 369 14.99 14.85 -27.45
N VAL A 370 15.12 14.87 -28.79
CA VAL A 370 14.03 14.48 -29.69
C VAL A 370 13.78 12.96 -29.65
N THR A 371 14.85 12.15 -29.71
CA THR A 371 14.69 10.67 -29.72
C THR A 371 14.17 10.13 -28.41
N THR A 372 14.78 10.48 -27.28
CA THR A 372 14.32 10.05 -25.96
C THR A 372 13.00 10.72 -25.57
N GLY A 373 12.84 12.01 -25.83
CA GLY A 373 11.61 12.74 -25.52
C GLY A 373 10.38 12.17 -26.24
N LEU A 374 10.53 11.75 -27.51
CA LEU A 374 9.44 11.10 -28.23
C LEU A 374 9.04 9.77 -27.57
N GLY A 375 10.00 8.94 -27.19
CA GLY A 375 9.76 7.68 -26.47
C GLY A 375 9.09 7.92 -25.11
N GLN A 376 9.53 8.91 -24.36
CA GLN A 376 8.98 9.24 -23.04
C GLN A 376 7.52 9.71 -23.13
N VAL A 377 7.21 10.63 -24.04
CA VAL A 377 5.82 11.12 -24.21
C VAL A 377 4.88 10.02 -24.65
N LEU A 378 5.29 9.19 -25.60
CA LEU A 378 4.48 8.06 -26.04
C LEU A 378 4.36 7.00 -24.94
N GLY A 379 5.44 6.73 -24.22
CA GLY A 379 5.43 5.81 -23.08
C GLY A 379 4.51 6.27 -21.97
N PHE A 380 4.49 7.56 -21.66
CA PHE A 380 3.52 8.13 -20.72
C PHE A 380 2.08 7.91 -21.18
N LEU A 381 1.75 8.24 -22.43
CA LEU A 381 0.39 8.05 -22.94
C LEU A 381 -0.06 6.59 -22.85
N VAL A 382 0.79 5.66 -23.27
CA VAL A 382 0.49 4.23 -23.26
C VAL A 382 0.43 3.66 -21.83
N GLY A 383 1.29 4.11 -20.94
CA GLY A 383 1.33 3.62 -19.56
C GLY A 383 0.26 4.24 -18.65
N PHE A 384 -0.03 5.53 -18.83
CA PHE A 384 -0.99 6.26 -17.99
C PHE A 384 -2.45 6.01 -18.39
N VAL A 385 -2.77 6.07 -19.70
CA VAL A 385 -4.16 6.04 -20.16
C VAL A 385 -4.94 4.78 -19.72
N PRO A 386 -4.40 3.55 -19.80
CA PRO A 386 -5.15 2.37 -19.37
C PRO A 386 -5.48 2.39 -17.88
N VAL A 387 -4.54 2.84 -17.05
CA VAL A 387 -4.76 2.93 -15.60
C VAL A 387 -5.77 4.02 -15.27
N ALA A 388 -5.67 5.18 -15.94
CA ALA A 388 -6.63 6.26 -15.76
C ALA A 388 -8.05 5.87 -16.20
N VAL A 389 -8.19 5.16 -17.31
CA VAL A 389 -9.50 4.65 -17.75
C VAL A 389 -10.09 3.66 -16.75
N MET A 390 -9.27 2.76 -16.21
CA MET A 390 -9.71 1.80 -15.21
C MET A 390 -10.24 2.48 -13.94
N THR A 391 -9.53 3.49 -13.46
CA THR A 391 -9.95 4.25 -12.26
C THR A 391 -11.26 5.02 -12.49
N CYS A 392 -11.52 5.46 -13.73
CA CYS A 392 -12.80 6.11 -14.08
C CYS A 392 -13.97 5.12 -14.22
N VAL A 393 -13.72 3.87 -14.58
CA VAL A 393 -14.75 2.83 -14.77
C VAL A 393 -15.08 2.13 -13.44
N GLY A 394 -14.13 2.05 -12.52
CA GLY A 394 -14.32 1.46 -11.20
C GLY A 394 -15.08 2.40 -10.26
N PRO A 395 -16.19 1.94 -9.61
CA PRO A 395 -17.08 2.83 -8.84
C PRO A 395 -16.45 3.40 -7.55
N ARG A 396 -15.22 3.03 -7.20
CA ARG A 396 -14.58 3.39 -5.91
C ARG A 396 -13.10 3.76 -6.00
N TRP A 397 -12.51 3.80 -7.17
CA TRP A 397 -11.09 4.08 -7.30
C TRP A 397 -10.86 5.57 -7.53
N PRO A 398 -10.15 6.28 -6.66
CA PRO A 398 -9.80 7.66 -6.90
C PRO A 398 -8.86 7.75 -8.11
N MET A 399 -9.04 8.75 -8.96
CA MET A 399 -8.16 8.99 -10.09
C MET A 399 -6.78 9.45 -9.59
N PRO A 400 -5.74 8.61 -9.70
CA PRO A 400 -4.43 8.98 -9.23
C PRO A 400 -3.81 10.03 -10.18
N MET A 401 -3.20 11.06 -9.61
CA MET A 401 -2.46 12.07 -10.37
C MET A 401 -1.13 12.39 -9.67
N PRO A 402 -0.17 11.47 -9.64
CA PRO A 402 1.14 11.73 -9.05
C PRO A 402 2.01 12.57 -9.99
N LEU A 403 1.54 13.77 -10.34
CA LEU A 403 2.14 14.67 -11.34
C LEU A 403 3.63 14.89 -11.16
N PRO A 404 4.18 15.12 -9.95
CA PRO A 404 5.62 15.32 -9.79
C PRO A 404 6.44 14.11 -10.24
N TRP A 405 5.99 12.90 -9.91
CA TRP A 405 6.67 11.65 -10.24
C TRP A 405 6.56 11.30 -11.72
N LEU A 406 5.38 11.52 -12.31
CA LEU A 406 5.17 11.35 -13.75
C LEU A 406 6.01 12.35 -14.55
N ALA A 407 6.07 13.61 -14.11
CA ALA A 407 6.92 14.62 -14.72
C ALA A 407 8.42 14.25 -14.61
N LEU A 408 8.85 13.69 -13.48
CA LEU A 408 10.22 13.19 -13.31
C LEU A 408 10.55 12.10 -14.34
N ILE A 409 9.68 11.09 -14.49
CA ILE A 409 9.88 10.00 -15.44
C ILE A 409 9.93 10.51 -16.89
N VAL A 410 9.06 11.44 -17.25
CA VAL A 410 8.92 11.90 -18.65
C VAL A 410 9.99 12.91 -19.03
N PHE A 411 10.33 13.85 -18.15
CA PHE A 411 11.19 15.00 -18.53
C PHE A 411 12.64 14.83 -18.09
N ALA A 412 12.92 14.13 -16.98
CA ALA A 412 14.28 14.02 -16.49
C ALA A 412 15.22 13.26 -17.45
N PRO A 413 14.87 12.09 -18.03
CA PRO A 413 15.77 11.37 -18.91
C PRO A 413 16.20 12.17 -20.14
N PRO A 414 15.29 12.76 -20.95
CA PRO A 414 15.72 13.51 -22.13
C PRO A 414 16.52 14.76 -21.79
N VAL A 415 16.18 15.45 -20.70
CA VAL A 415 16.92 16.63 -20.24
C VAL A 415 18.32 16.27 -19.75
N LEU A 416 18.44 15.25 -18.90
CA LEU A 416 19.74 14.79 -18.40
C LEU A 416 20.65 14.32 -19.54
N LEU A 417 20.14 13.55 -20.49
CA LEU A 417 20.90 13.09 -21.63
C LEU A 417 21.33 14.26 -22.54
N ALA A 418 20.47 15.25 -22.75
CA ALA A 418 20.84 16.43 -23.49
C ALA A 418 21.95 17.26 -22.79
N LEU A 419 21.88 17.39 -21.46
CA LEU A 419 22.91 18.07 -20.67
C LEU A 419 24.24 17.31 -20.68
N VAL A 420 24.21 16.00 -20.47
CA VAL A 420 25.41 15.15 -20.53
C VAL A 420 26.08 15.25 -21.90
N THR A 421 25.30 15.23 -22.98
CA THR A 421 25.87 15.37 -24.34
C THR A 421 26.47 16.73 -24.62
N MET A 422 25.93 17.81 -24.04
CA MET A 422 26.52 19.14 -24.16
C MET A 422 27.92 19.22 -23.51
N VAL A 423 28.16 18.45 -22.47
CA VAL A 423 29.43 18.47 -21.72
C VAL A 423 30.41 17.42 -22.24
N ALA A 424 29.95 16.17 -22.35
CA ALA A 424 30.81 14.98 -22.50
C ALA A 424 31.16 14.61 -23.95
N VAL A 425 30.39 15.08 -24.96
CA VAL A 425 30.65 14.62 -26.34
C VAL A 425 31.95 15.24 -26.89
N PRO A 426 32.96 14.40 -27.23
CA PRO A 426 34.18 14.86 -27.86
C PRO A 426 33.90 15.31 -29.29
N VAL A 427 34.42 16.48 -29.65
CA VAL A 427 34.30 17.01 -31.00
C VAL A 427 35.46 16.48 -31.83
N PRO A 428 35.18 15.86 -32.99
CA PRO A 428 36.26 15.41 -33.90
C PRO A 428 37.17 16.56 -34.25
N ARG A 429 38.48 16.38 -34.06
CA ARG A 429 39.47 17.30 -34.62
C ARG A 429 39.61 16.98 -36.10
N PRO A 430 39.55 17.96 -37.01
CA PRO A 430 39.84 17.69 -38.40
C PRO A 430 41.29 17.19 -38.50
N ARG A 431 41.47 15.93 -38.83
CA ARG A 431 42.77 15.43 -39.28
C ARG A 431 42.97 16.03 -40.65
N MET A 432 43.88 17.00 -40.78
CA MET A 432 44.44 17.33 -42.09
C MET A 432 45.12 16.06 -42.58
N GLN A 433 44.50 15.33 -43.51
CA GLN A 433 45.25 14.40 -44.33
C GLN A 433 46.19 15.25 -45.15
N ARG A 434 47.49 15.21 -44.83
CA ARG A 434 48.51 15.62 -45.79
C ARG A 434 48.28 14.72 -47.00
N LEU A 435 47.93 15.33 -48.10
CA LEU A 435 48.08 14.79 -49.44
C LEU A 435 49.57 14.83 -49.72
N ASP A 436 50.28 13.74 -49.45
CA ASP A 436 51.63 13.51 -49.98
C ASP A 436 51.48 12.88 -51.35
#